data_61bf61a21f12234f8157d0c53bb41bb5
#
_entry.id   61bf61a21f12234f8157d0c53bb41bb5
#
_cell.length_a   1.000
_cell.length_b   1.000
_cell.length_c   1.000
_cell.angle_alpha   90.00
_cell.angle_beta   90.00
_cell.angle_gamma   90.00
#
_symmetry.space_group_name_H-M   'P 1'
#
loop_
_entity.id
_entity.type
_entity.pdbx_description
1 polymer ?
#
loop_
_entity_poly.entity_id
_entity_poly.type
_entity_poly.pdbx_seq_one_letter_code
_entity_poly.pdbx_strand_id
1 'polypeptide(L)'
;MRLKIKKSGSFKFSKKYLDLIAKSKVYDVAEKTPISFAGNLSSKLKNDVYLKREDMQPIFSFKIRGAYNKIANLTPQQQKRGVLTASAGNHAQGVANACKKLKIPCLIVMPVTTPEIKVKSVRRFGSKVLLHGDNFDQASKKAIQMAKEKKLEFIEAFDDPMTIAGQGTVGKEIFEEDNKLDVIFVPVGGGGLLAGVSAWAAQTQSKTKVYGVEVEDSACLAEAVKADKRVRLREVGLFADGVAVERIGKNNFDVIRECVDGVITVSIDELCAAVKDIFEDTRVLSEPAGALALAGLKKYASKISNKRLLAISSGANVNFERLSYLSLIHI
;
A
#
# COMPACT_ATOMS: atom_id res chain seq x y z
N MET A 1 18.11 -1.80 -8.10
CA MET A 1 18.07 -2.80 -9.24
C MET A 1 16.74 -2.71 -9.96
N ARG A 2 16.64 -3.08 -11.25
CA ARG A 2 15.39 -3.19 -12.01
C ARG A 2 15.24 -4.60 -12.58
N LEU A 3 14.19 -5.29 -12.17
CA LEU A 3 13.84 -6.62 -12.69
C LEU A 3 12.64 -6.50 -13.62
N LYS A 4 12.69 -7.17 -14.78
CA LYS A 4 11.53 -7.33 -15.64
C LYS A 4 10.72 -8.54 -15.21
N ILE A 5 9.39 -8.45 -15.27
CA ILE A 5 8.51 -9.59 -15.07
C ILE A 5 8.10 -10.11 -16.46
N LYS A 6 8.31 -11.40 -16.68
CA LYS A 6 7.80 -12.06 -17.89
C LYS A 6 6.31 -12.32 -17.67
N LYS A 7 5.47 -11.50 -18.29
CA LYS A 7 4.01 -11.65 -18.17
C LYS A 7 3.56 -13.00 -18.73
N SER A 8 2.64 -13.66 -18.04
CA SER A 8 2.11 -14.98 -18.45
C SER A 8 1.24 -14.93 -19.72
N GLY A 9 0.76 -13.76 -20.11
CA GLY A 9 -0.17 -13.56 -21.23
C GLY A 9 -1.61 -14.06 -20.98
N SER A 10 -1.89 -14.62 -19.83
CA SER A 10 -3.14 -15.28 -19.45
C SER A 10 -3.98 -14.30 -18.69
N PHE A 11 -4.29 -13.33 -18.53
CA PHE A 11 -5.14 -12.41 -17.74
C PHE A 11 -6.24 -13.11 -16.88
N LYS A 12 -6.03 -14.38 -16.51
CA LYS A 12 -7.02 -15.18 -15.79
C LYS A 12 -7.31 -14.62 -14.38
N PHE A 13 -6.24 -14.25 -13.65
CA PHE A 13 -6.38 -13.75 -12.28
C PHE A 13 -6.83 -12.29 -12.26
N SER A 14 -6.25 -11.45 -13.14
CA SER A 14 -6.58 -10.02 -13.21
C SER A 14 -8.03 -9.76 -13.64
N LYS A 15 -8.57 -10.54 -14.57
CA LYS A 15 -9.96 -10.41 -15.03
C LYS A 15 -10.97 -10.53 -13.89
N LYS A 16 -10.72 -11.41 -12.92
CA LYS A 16 -11.55 -11.56 -11.73
C LYS A 16 -11.68 -10.25 -10.94
N TYR A 17 -10.63 -9.45 -10.90
CA TYR A 17 -10.62 -8.22 -10.09
C TYR A 17 -11.31 -7.05 -10.77
N LEU A 18 -11.50 -7.03 -12.09
CA LEU A 18 -12.17 -5.92 -12.78
C LEU A 18 -13.57 -5.64 -12.19
N ASP A 19 -14.41 -6.68 -12.12
CA ASP A 19 -15.76 -6.56 -11.56
C ASP A 19 -15.74 -6.25 -10.06
N LEU A 20 -14.82 -6.85 -9.30
CA LEU A 20 -14.69 -6.58 -7.87
C LEU A 20 -14.28 -5.12 -7.60
N ILE A 21 -13.36 -4.58 -8.38
CA ILE A 21 -12.92 -3.17 -8.29
C ILE A 21 -14.08 -2.24 -8.66
N ALA A 22 -14.77 -2.51 -9.78
CA ALA A 22 -15.89 -1.69 -10.24
C ALA A 22 -17.03 -1.62 -9.22
N LYS A 23 -17.29 -2.72 -8.48
CA LYS A 23 -18.34 -2.84 -7.46
C LYS A 23 -17.88 -2.49 -6.04
N SER A 24 -16.63 -2.04 -5.86
CA SER A 24 -16.07 -1.73 -4.54
C SER A 24 -16.80 -0.57 -3.87
N LYS A 25 -17.12 -0.73 -2.58
CA LYS A 25 -17.90 0.23 -1.77
C LYS A 25 -17.03 1.28 -1.06
N VAL A 26 -15.85 1.62 -1.59
CA VAL A 26 -14.84 2.42 -0.89
C VAL A 26 -15.29 3.84 -0.58
N TYR A 27 -16.13 4.43 -1.43
CA TYR A 27 -16.49 5.85 -1.38
C TYR A 27 -17.45 6.23 -0.24
N ASP A 28 -17.89 5.29 0.55
CA ASP A 28 -18.60 5.58 1.82
C ASP A 28 -17.64 6.21 2.87
N VAL A 29 -16.32 6.03 2.72
CA VAL A 29 -15.30 6.49 3.66
C VAL A 29 -14.05 7.04 2.98
N ALA A 30 -13.72 6.62 1.77
CA ALA A 30 -12.57 7.10 1.01
C ALA A 30 -12.98 8.24 0.07
N GLU A 31 -12.05 9.14 -0.16
CA GLU A 31 -12.20 10.24 -1.10
C GLU A 31 -11.53 9.91 -2.43
N LYS A 32 -12.04 10.48 -3.53
CA LYS A 32 -11.31 10.53 -4.79
C LYS A 32 -10.17 11.52 -4.61
N THR A 33 -8.95 11.00 -4.53
CA THR A 33 -7.78 11.85 -4.31
C THR A 33 -7.27 12.43 -5.63
N PRO A 34 -6.70 13.64 -5.63
CA PRO A 34 -6.22 14.26 -6.86
C PRO A 34 -4.95 13.61 -7.39
N ILE A 35 -4.70 13.81 -8.69
CA ILE A 35 -3.40 13.65 -9.33
C ILE A 35 -2.75 15.04 -9.38
N SER A 36 -1.71 15.25 -8.58
CA SER A 36 -1.00 16.52 -8.48
C SER A 36 0.23 16.54 -9.39
N PHE A 37 0.39 17.58 -10.19
CA PHE A 37 1.61 17.81 -10.96
C PHE A 37 2.74 18.27 -10.04
N ALA A 38 3.90 17.63 -10.14
CA ALA A 38 5.10 17.91 -9.34
C ALA A 38 6.09 18.74 -10.18
N GLY A 39 5.97 20.06 -10.12
CA GLY A 39 6.67 20.99 -11.03
C GLY A 39 8.19 20.98 -10.88
N ASN A 40 8.70 21.01 -9.63
CA ASN A 40 10.14 20.96 -9.36
C ASN A 40 10.76 19.63 -9.84
N LEU A 41 10.09 18.51 -9.53
CA LEU A 41 10.51 17.17 -9.98
C LEU A 41 10.46 17.05 -11.50
N SER A 42 9.42 17.59 -12.14
CA SER A 42 9.27 17.53 -13.60
C SER A 42 10.43 18.25 -14.29
N SER A 43 10.78 19.45 -13.84
CA SER A 43 11.91 20.23 -14.35
C SER A 43 13.25 19.50 -14.14
N LYS A 44 13.48 18.98 -12.93
CA LYS A 44 14.70 18.24 -12.56
C LYS A 44 14.89 16.96 -13.36
N LEU A 45 13.81 16.22 -13.60
CA LEU A 45 13.86 14.90 -14.24
C LEU A 45 13.60 14.94 -15.76
N LYS A 46 13.30 16.12 -16.34
CA LYS A 46 12.94 16.30 -17.75
C LYS A 46 11.81 15.36 -18.21
N ASN A 47 10.81 15.16 -17.34
CA ASN A 47 9.63 14.34 -17.55
C ASN A 47 8.44 15.01 -16.87
N ASP A 48 7.21 14.77 -17.32
CA ASP A 48 6.02 15.19 -16.59
C ASP A 48 5.79 14.24 -15.42
N VAL A 49 6.00 14.72 -14.19
CA VAL A 49 5.88 13.92 -12.97
C VAL A 49 4.58 14.25 -12.24
N TYR A 50 3.84 13.23 -11.92
CA TYR A 50 2.56 13.32 -11.21
C TYR A 50 2.56 12.48 -9.94
N LEU A 51 1.82 12.92 -8.93
CA LEU A 51 1.61 12.22 -7.66
C LEU A 51 0.13 11.92 -7.47
N LYS A 52 -0.26 10.65 -7.36
CA LYS A 52 -1.58 10.24 -6.87
C LYS A 52 -1.59 10.34 -5.35
N ARG A 53 -2.42 11.21 -4.79
CA ARG A 53 -2.32 11.72 -3.43
C ARG A 53 -3.13 10.90 -2.41
N GLU A 54 -2.79 9.60 -2.23
CA GLU A 54 -3.44 8.77 -1.23
C GLU A 54 -3.08 9.15 0.23
N ASP A 55 -2.07 9.96 0.41
CA ASP A 55 -1.73 10.66 1.65
C ASP A 55 -2.82 11.65 2.11
N MET A 56 -3.70 12.10 1.21
CA MET A 56 -4.81 13.02 1.51
C MET A 56 -6.10 12.29 1.97
N GLN A 57 -6.10 10.99 2.06
CA GLN A 57 -7.24 10.24 2.61
C GLN A 57 -7.52 10.59 4.08
N PRO A 58 -8.76 10.46 4.59
CA PRO A 58 -9.14 10.78 5.98
C PRO A 58 -8.31 10.09 7.07
N ILE A 59 -7.65 8.98 6.74
CA ILE A 59 -6.69 8.29 7.62
C ILE A 59 -5.24 8.45 7.15
N PHE A 60 -4.99 9.39 6.26
CA PHE A 60 -3.67 9.69 5.68
C PHE A 60 -3.02 8.51 4.95
N SER A 61 -3.80 7.56 4.40
CA SER A 61 -3.28 6.46 3.58
C SER A 61 -4.35 5.73 2.78
N PHE A 62 -3.94 5.09 1.68
CA PHE A 62 -4.80 4.28 0.81
C PHE A 62 -5.47 3.09 1.52
N LYS A 63 -4.97 2.69 2.68
CA LYS A 63 -5.47 1.51 3.41
C LYS A 63 -6.95 1.60 3.78
N ILE A 64 -7.51 2.80 3.85
CA ILE A 64 -8.94 3.03 4.08
C ILE A 64 -9.81 2.26 3.06
N ARG A 65 -9.39 2.22 1.80
CA ARG A 65 -10.12 1.63 0.67
C ARG A 65 -10.33 0.13 0.85
N GLY A 66 -9.24 -0.63 0.93
CA GLY A 66 -9.29 -2.09 1.04
C GLY A 66 -9.88 -2.58 2.36
N ALA A 67 -9.56 -1.92 3.47
CA ALA A 67 -10.11 -2.26 4.77
C ALA A 67 -11.65 -2.09 4.78
N TYR A 68 -12.13 -0.95 4.29
CA TYR A 68 -13.58 -0.71 4.21
C TYR A 68 -14.26 -1.69 3.26
N ASN A 69 -13.73 -1.86 2.05
CA ASN A 69 -14.33 -2.75 1.05
C ASN A 69 -14.46 -4.19 1.56
N LYS A 70 -13.43 -4.70 2.28
CA LYS A 70 -13.51 -6.03 2.91
C LYS A 70 -14.62 -6.09 3.96
N ILE A 71 -14.65 -5.13 4.90
CA ILE A 71 -15.56 -5.16 6.04
C ILE A 71 -17.01 -4.91 5.60
N ALA A 72 -17.25 -4.02 4.64
CA ALA A 72 -18.57 -3.72 4.09
C ALA A 72 -19.19 -4.89 3.29
N ASN A 73 -18.37 -5.85 2.85
CA ASN A 73 -18.82 -7.05 2.15
C ASN A 73 -18.92 -8.30 3.07
N LEU A 74 -18.72 -8.15 4.37
CA LEU A 74 -19.00 -9.23 5.33
C LEU A 74 -20.50 -9.49 5.44
N THR A 75 -20.87 -10.75 5.71
CA THR A 75 -22.26 -11.10 6.00
C THR A 75 -22.77 -10.43 7.28
N PRO A 76 -24.07 -10.17 7.43
CA PRO A 76 -24.62 -9.58 8.66
C PRO A 76 -24.22 -10.35 9.92
N GLN A 77 -24.09 -11.68 9.82
CA GLN A 77 -23.67 -12.51 10.94
C GLN A 77 -22.19 -12.31 11.31
N GLN A 78 -21.31 -12.15 10.32
CA GLN A 78 -19.88 -11.81 10.54
C GLN A 78 -19.76 -10.42 11.14
N GLN A 79 -20.48 -9.44 10.61
CA GLN A 79 -20.49 -8.06 11.14
C GLN A 79 -20.95 -8.02 12.60
N LYS A 80 -22.02 -8.75 12.96
CA LYS A 80 -22.52 -8.83 14.35
C LYS A 80 -21.50 -9.42 15.31
N ARG A 81 -20.74 -10.45 14.88
CA ARG A 81 -19.67 -11.02 15.71
C ARG A 81 -18.51 -10.05 15.92
N GLY A 82 -18.21 -9.24 14.90
CA GLY A 82 -17.12 -8.29 14.93
C GLY A 82 -15.87 -8.77 14.20
N VAL A 83 -14.92 -7.87 14.08
CA VAL A 83 -13.68 -8.10 13.33
C VAL A 83 -12.45 -7.95 14.21
N LEU A 84 -11.35 -8.54 13.76
CA LEU A 84 -10.06 -8.46 14.41
C LEU A 84 -8.96 -8.34 13.36
N THR A 85 -7.90 -7.57 13.66
CA THR A 85 -6.67 -7.53 12.85
C THR A 85 -5.44 -7.38 13.75
N ALA A 86 -4.27 -7.73 13.22
CA ALA A 86 -2.98 -7.40 13.79
C ALA A 86 -2.31 -6.34 12.93
N SER A 87 -2.13 -5.15 13.47
CA SER A 87 -1.39 -4.06 12.80
C SER A 87 -1.20 -2.88 13.74
N ALA A 88 -0.05 -2.24 13.69
CA ALA A 88 0.25 -1.00 14.42
C ALA A 88 0.29 0.23 13.50
N GLY A 89 -0.03 0.09 12.21
CA GLY A 89 0.10 1.15 11.21
C GLY A 89 -1.19 1.50 10.47
N ASN A 90 -1.04 1.82 9.19
CA ASN A 90 -2.11 2.28 8.31
C ASN A 90 -3.30 1.32 8.21
N HIS A 91 -3.03 0.00 8.20
CA HIS A 91 -4.09 -1.00 8.12
C HIS A 91 -4.97 -0.98 9.38
N ALA A 92 -4.39 -0.86 10.58
CA ALA A 92 -5.13 -0.74 11.82
C ALA A 92 -6.09 0.46 11.81
N GLN A 93 -5.62 1.62 11.33
CA GLN A 93 -6.46 2.81 11.20
C GLN A 93 -7.58 2.60 10.17
N GLY A 94 -7.29 1.95 9.03
CA GLY A 94 -8.28 1.61 8.01
C GLY A 94 -9.40 0.72 8.55
N VAL A 95 -9.04 -0.35 9.28
CA VAL A 95 -10.00 -1.26 9.92
C VAL A 95 -10.82 -0.54 10.99
N ALA A 96 -10.18 0.25 11.86
CA ALA A 96 -10.85 1.00 12.91
C ALA A 96 -11.85 2.03 12.35
N ASN A 97 -11.45 2.78 11.30
CA ASN A 97 -12.32 3.73 10.61
C ASN A 97 -13.54 3.04 9.97
N ALA A 98 -13.31 1.92 9.27
CA ALA A 98 -14.37 1.14 8.66
C ALA A 98 -15.38 0.61 9.69
N CYS A 99 -14.88 0.09 10.80
CA CYS A 99 -15.73 -0.42 11.88
C CYS A 99 -16.53 0.68 12.57
N LYS A 100 -15.94 1.87 12.77
CA LYS A 100 -16.67 3.05 13.27
C LYS A 100 -17.83 3.42 12.34
N LYS A 101 -17.59 3.50 11.03
CA LYS A 101 -18.60 3.84 10.03
C LYS A 101 -19.73 2.83 9.99
N LEU A 102 -19.41 1.54 10.04
CA LEU A 102 -20.37 0.43 9.94
C LEU A 102 -20.94 0.00 11.29
N LYS A 103 -20.50 0.61 12.41
CA LYS A 103 -20.90 0.27 13.78
C LYS A 103 -20.63 -1.20 14.14
N ILE A 104 -19.50 -1.73 13.69
CA ILE A 104 -19.09 -3.12 13.90
C ILE A 104 -18.09 -3.19 15.07
N PRO A 105 -18.21 -4.15 16.00
CA PRO A 105 -17.22 -4.37 17.05
C PRO A 105 -15.84 -4.66 16.46
N CYS A 106 -14.80 -3.97 16.95
CA CYS A 106 -13.46 -4.07 16.42
C CYS A 106 -12.43 -4.26 17.54
N LEU A 107 -11.55 -5.24 17.35
CA LEU A 107 -10.37 -5.45 18.19
C LEU A 107 -9.11 -5.41 17.33
N ILE A 108 -8.12 -4.62 17.74
CA ILE A 108 -6.83 -4.51 17.06
C ILE A 108 -5.74 -4.95 18.02
N VAL A 109 -4.93 -5.92 17.57
CA VAL A 109 -3.78 -6.40 18.35
C VAL A 109 -2.51 -5.74 17.83
N MET A 110 -1.74 -5.16 18.74
CA MET A 110 -0.49 -4.47 18.46
C MET A 110 0.62 -4.98 19.38
N PRO A 111 1.90 -4.94 18.98
CA PRO A 111 3.02 -5.15 19.91
C PRO A 111 3.00 -4.17 21.07
N VAL A 112 3.52 -4.57 22.22
CA VAL A 112 3.68 -3.67 23.39
C VAL A 112 4.65 -2.52 23.11
N THR A 113 5.55 -2.70 22.16
CA THR A 113 6.52 -1.70 21.68
C THR A 113 5.91 -0.64 20.76
N THR A 114 4.61 -0.73 20.46
CA THR A 114 3.94 0.23 19.57
C THR A 114 3.89 1.62 20.19
N PRO A 115 4.38 2.67 19.50
CA PRO A 115 4.31 4.05 19.99
C PRO A 115 2.88 4.46 20.35
N GLU A 116 2.73 5.19 21.45
CA GLU A 116 1.40 5.57 21.97
C GLU A 116 0.57 6.36 20.96
N ILE A 117 1.20 7.20 20.13
CA ILE A 117 0.52 7.95 19.10
C ILE A 117 -0.21 7.03 18.10
N LYS A 118 0.37 5.88 17.76
CA LYS A 118 -0.27 4.87 16.87
C LYS A 118 -1.44 4.18 17.57
N VAL A 119 -1.31 3.91 18.88
CA VAL A 119 -2.40 3.35 19.71
C VAL A 119 -3.55 4.35 19.81
N LYS A 120 -3.25 5.62 20.10
CA LYS A 120 -4.25 6.71 20.18
C LYS A 120 -4.97 6.92 18.85
N SER A 121 -4.24 6.86 17.73
CA SER A 121 -4.81 7.05 16.39
C SER A 121 -5.85 5.98 16.01
N VAL A 122 -5.77 4.79 16.59
CA VAL A 122 -6.79 3.74 16.44
C VAL A 122 -7.93 3.90 17.45
N ARG A 123 -7.60 4.17 18.70
CA ARG A 123 -8.61 4.35 19.75
C ARG A 123 -9.58 5.51 19.48
N ARG A 124 -9.14 6.57 18.77
CA ARG A 124 -10.02 7.70 18.35
C ARG A 124 -11.20 7.26 17.46
N PHE A 125 -11.10 6.09 16.82
CA PHE A 125 -12.19 5.51 16.04
C PHE A 125 -13.10 4.59 16.87
N GLY A 126 -12.88 4.46 18.19
CA GLY A 126 -13.69 3.63 19.09
C GLY A 126 -13.31 2.14 19.10
N SER A 127 -12.25 1.73 18.44
CA SER A 127 -11.79 0.34 18.42
C SER A 127 -11.06 -0.01 19.71
N LYS A 128 -11.25 -1.25 20.20
CA LYS A 128 -10.47 -1.81 21.31
C LYS A 128 -9.06 -2.16 20.81
N VAL A 129 -8.05 -1.90 21.64
CA VAL A 129 -6.66 -2.25 21.37
C VAL A 129 -6.15 -3.18 22.44
N LEU A 130 -5.61 -4.32 22.01
CA LEU A 130 -4.87 -5.25 22.86
C LEU A 130 -3.38 -5.13 22.53
N LEU A 131 -2.57 -4.75 23.50
CA LEU A 131 -1.11 -4.80 23.38
C LEU A 131 -0.64 -6.20 23.79
N HIS A 132 0.09 -6.89 22.90
CA HIS A 132 0.57 -8.25 23.13
C HIS A 132 1.82 -8.57 22.35
N GLY A 133 2.81 -9.14 23.04
CA GLY A 133 4.10 -9.54 22.46
C GLY A 133 5.01 -8.34 22.14
N ASP A 134 6.30 -8.63 21.93
CA ASP A 134 7.32 -7.62 21.72
C ASP A 134 7.48 -7.23 20.23
N ASN A 135 6.92 -8.01 19.33
CA ASN A 135 7.01 -7.82 17.89
C ASN A 135 5.72 -8.15 17.16
N PHE A 136 5.70 -7.84 15.86
CA PHE A 136 4.53 -8.06 15.00
C PHE A 136 4.12 -9.54 14.90
N ASP A 137 5.08 -10.47 14.86
CA ASP A 137 4.80 -11.90 14.73
C ASP A 137 4.02 -12.44 15.95
N GLN A 138 4.42 -12.05 17.17
CA GLN A 138 3.73 -12.44 18.40
C GLN A 138 2.32 -11.85 18.45
N ALA A 139 2.19 -10.56 18.12
CA ALA A 139 0.88 -9.90 18.04
C ALA A 139 -0.04 -10.57 17.00
N SER A 140 0.50 -10.91 15.83
CA SER A 140 -0.23 -11.57 14.73
C SER A 140 -0.68 -12.97 15.09
N LYS A 141 0.19 -13.79 15.70
CA LYS A 141 -0.17 -15.13 16.20
C LYS A 141 -1.30 -15.07 17.21
N LYS A 142 -1.21 -14.12 18.17
CA LYS A 142 -2.27 -13.90 19.17
C LYS A 142 -3.58 -13.48 18.52
N ALA A 143 -3.53 -12.58 17.56
CA ALA A 143 -4.69 -12.13 16.82
C ALA A 143 -5.39 -13.28 16.09
N ILE A 144 -4.64 -14.10 15.37
CA ILE A 144 -5.18 -15.27 14.64
C ILE A 144 -5.80 -16.29 15.60
N GLN A 145 -5.14 -16.55 16.73
CA GLN A 145 -5.68 -17.42 17.79
C GLN A 145 -7.03 -16.89 18.30
N MET A 146 -7.07 -15.60 18.69
CA MET A 146 -8.28 -14.98 19.22
C MET A 146 -9.41 -14.92 18.20
N ALA A 147 -9.10 -14.70 16.91
CA ALA A 147 -10.08 -14.71 15.84
C ALA A 147 -10.81 -16.06 15.77
N LYS A 148 -10.06 -17.16 15.87
CA LYS A 148 -10.62 -18.52 15.90
C LYS A 148 -11.45 -18.80 17.15
N GLU A 149 -10.90 -18.52 18.34
CA GLU A 149 -11.55 -18.77 19.63
C GLU A 149 -12.87 -17.98 19.79
N LYS A 150 -12.86 -16.72 19.38
CA LYS A 150 -14.01 -15.81 19.51
C LYS A 150 -14.89 -15.75 18.26
N LYS A 151 -14.58 -16.55 17.23
CA LYS A 151 -15.27 -16.57 15.93
C LYS A 151 -15.38 -15.18 15.27
N LEU A 152 -14.35 -14.33 15.47
CA LEU A 152 -14.25 -13.01 14.85
C LEU A 152 -13.70 -13.15 13.44
N GLU A 153 -14.09 -12.23 12.54
CA GLU A 153 -13.50 -12.19 11.20
C GLU A 153 -12.13 -11.53 11.26
N PHE A 154 -11.09 -12.25 10.81
CA PHE A 154 -9.74 -11.70 10.70
C PHE A 154 -9.62 -10.89 9.42
N ILE A 155 -9.23 -9.62 9.53
CA ILE A 155 -9.09 -8.72 8.39
C ILE A 155 -7.63 -8.68 7.94
N GLU A 156 -7.38 -9.31 6.79
CA GLU A 156 -6.07 -9.37 6.13
C GLU A 156 -5.64 -8.00 5.60
N ALA A 157 -4.35 -7.66 5.79
CA ALA A 157 -3.82 -6.35 5.43
C ALA A 157 -3.65 -6.13 3.91
N PHE A 158 -3.54 -7.22 3.12
CA PHE A 158 -3.22 -7.13 1.68
C PHE A 158 -3.61 -8.34 0.83
N ASP A 159 -3.74 -9.57 1.36
CA ASP A 159 -3.90 -10.79 0.54
C ASP A 159 -5.34 -11.32 0.51
N ASP A 160 -6.33 -10.47 0.65
CA ASP A 160 -7.74 -10.79 0.54
C ASP A 160 -8.32 -10.19 -0.75
N PRO A 161 -9.13 -10.93 -1.53
CA PRO A 161 -9.69 -10.43 -2.79
C PRO A 161 -10.48 -9.11 -2.66
N MET A 162 -11.24 -8.93 -1.58
CA MET A 162 -12.00 -7.69 -1.37
C MET A 162 -11.08 -6.54 -0.96
N THR A 163 -10.01 -6.83 -0.19
CA THR A 163 -8.97 -5.84 0.13
C THR A 163 -8.25 -5.39 -1.14
N ILE A 164 -7.82 -6.33 -1.99
CA ILE A 164 -7.16 -6.04 -3.27
C ILE A 164 -8.07 -5.20 -4.17
N ALA A 165 -9.34 -5.57 -4.27
CA ALA A 165 -10.32 -4.84 -5.07
C ALA A 165 -10.51 -3.39 -4.58
N GLY A 166 -10.62 -3.19 -3.27
CA GLY A 166 -10.68 -1.85 -2.69
C GLY A 166 -9.45 -1.01 -3.04
N GLN A 167 -8.24 -1.58 -2.96
CA GLN A 167 -7.00 -0.90 -3.36
C GLN A 167 -6.95 -0.62 -4.87
N GLY A 168 -7.54 -1.49 -5.68
CA GLY A 168 -7.62 -1.33 -7.13
C GLY A 168 -8.42 -0.11 -7.59
N THR A 169 -9.28 0.45 -6.72
CA THR A 169 -9.99 1.71 -7.01
C THR A 169 -9.04 2.90 -7.20
N VAL A 170 -7.82 2.84 -6.66
CA VAL A 170 -6.76 3.83 -6.95
C VAL A 170 -6.41 3.79 -8.44
N GLY A 171 -6.22 2.59 -9.00
CA GLY A 171 -5.99 2.41 -10.43
C GLY A 171 -7.17 2.89 -11.26
N LYS A 172 -8.40 2.54 -10.86
CA LYS A 172 -9.61 3.03 -11.52
C LYS A 172 -9.65 4.55 -11.62
N GLU A 173 -9.43 5.25 -10.49
CA GLU A 173 -9.39 6.72 -10.46
C GLU A 173 -8.30 7.30 -11.36
N ILE A 174 -7.09 6.72 -11.33
CA ILE A 174 -5.97 7.19 -12.16
C ILE A 174 -6.35 7.15 -13.65
N PHE A 175 -6.91 6.05 -14.14
CA PHE A 175 -7.26 5.91 -15.55
C PHE A 175 -8.53 6.65 -15.97
N GLU A 176 -9.44 6.97 -15.02
CA GLU A 176 -10.57 7.86 -15.25
C GLU A 176 -10.13 9.32 -15.40
N GLU A 177 -9.08 9.73 -14.66
CA GLU A 177 -8.57 11.11 -14.66
C GLU A 177 -7.54 11.36 -15.77
N ASP A 178 -6.59 10.43 -15.96
CA ASP A 178 -5.52 10.53 -16.97
C ASP A 178 -5.17 9.18 -17.60
N ASN A 179 -5.61 8.97 -18.82
CA ASN A 179 -5.33 7.77 -19.60
C ASN A 179 -4.09 7.86 -20.51
N LYS A 180 -3.31 8.98 -20.42
CA LYS A 180 -2.13 9.23 -21.25
C LYS A 180 -0.81 8.99 -20.51
N LEU A 181 -0.85 8.41 -19.34
CA LEU A 181 0.36 8.10 -18.56
C LEU A 181 1.20 7.02 -19.28
N ASP A 182 2.51 7.24 -19.35
CA ASP A 182 3.45 6.25 -19.87
C ASP A 182 3.76 5.18 -18.82
N VAL A 183 3.95 5.58 -17.55
CA VAL A 183 4.36 4.67 -16.47
C VAL A 183 3.74 5.06 -15.13
N ILE A 184 3.27 4.06 -14.38
CA ILE A 184 2.82 4.18 -13.00
C ILE A 184 3.76 3.40 -12.08
N PHE A 185 4.17 4.03 -10.98
CA PHE A 185 4.99 3.44 -9.92
C PHE A 185 4.15 3.23 -8.67
N VAL A 186 4.20 2.02 -8.11
CA VAL A 186 3.36 1.60 -6.99
C VAL A 186 4.23 1.04 -5.88
N PRO A 187 4.12 1.52 -4.62
CA PRO A 187 4.90 0.98 -3.52
C PRO A 187 4.44 -0.44 -3.15
N VAL A 188 5.39 -1.31 -2.81
CA VAL A 188 5.12 -2.72 -2.53
C VAL A 188 5.57 -3.11 -1.14
N GLY A 189 4.63 -3.57 -0.33
CA GLY A 189 4.86 -4.44 0.83
C GLY A 189 4.30 -5.82 0.51
N GLY A 190 3.10 -6.16 1.00
CA GLY A 190 2.44 -7.43 0.65
C GLY A 190 1.83 -7.51 -0.76
N GLY A 191 1.86 -6.42 -1.54
CA GLY A 191 1.49 -6.40 -2.96
C GLY A 191 0.04 -6.05 -3.28
N GLY A 192 -0.83 -5.83 -2.28
CA GLY A 192 -2.27 -5.62 -2.53
C GLY A 192 -2.60 -4.39 -3.38
N LEU A 193 -1.90 -3.27 -3.17
CA LEU A 193 -2.06 -2.07 -3.98
C LEU A 193 -1.57 -2.30 -5.41
N LEU A 194 -0.37 -2.87 -5.56
CA LEU A 194 0.20 -3.17 -6.88
C LEU A 194 -0.69 -4.13 -7.67
N ALA A 195 -1.18 -5.20 -7.05
CA ALA A 195 -2.09 -6.15 -7.68
C ALA A 195 -3.39 -5.48 -8.14
N GLY A 196 -4.03 -4.68 -7.28
CA GLY A 196 -5.27 -3.98 -7.62
C GLY A 196 -5.10 -2.98 -8.75
N VAL A 197 -4.09 -2.10 -8.68
CA VAL A 197 -3.80 -1.09 -9.70
C VAL A 197 -3.45 -1.75 -11.04
N SER A 198 -2.57 -2.76 -11.04
CA SER A 198 -2.13 -3.43 -12.26
C SER A 198 -3.23 -4.28 -12.90
N ALA A 199 -4.12 -4.89 -12.10
CA ALA A 199 -5.28 -5.61 -12.62
C ALA A 199 -6.22 -4.68 -13.39
N TRP A 200 -6.50 -3.48 -12.87
CA TRP A 200 -7.30 -2.48 -13.57
C TRP A 200 -6.62 -2.02 -14.86
N ALA A 201 -5.34 -1.65 -14.78
CA ALA A 201 -4.55 -1.21 -15.93
C ALA A 201 -4.56 -2.24 -17.09
N ALA A 202 -4.35 -3.51 -16.77
CA ALA A 202 -4.32 -4.59 -17.74
C ALA A 202 -5.67 -4.82 -18.42
N GLN A 203 -6.78 -4.70 -17.69
CA GLN A 203 -8.13 -4.95 -18.23
C GLN A 203 -8.71 -3.75 -19.00
N THR A 204 -8.22 -2.54 -18.77
CA THR A 204 -8.59 -1.35 -19.54
C THR A 204 -7.77 -1.20 -20.82
N GLN A 205 -7.00 -2.21 -21.20
CA GLN A 205 -6.14 -2.25 -22.39
C GLN A 205 -5.16 -1.07 -22.47
N SER A 206 -4.77 -0.56 -21.33
CA SER A 206 -3.85 0.57 -21.25
C SER A 206 -2.46 0.19 -21.75
N LYS A 207 -1.84 1.08 -22.54
CA LYS A 207 -0.42 1.00 -22.91
C LYS A 207 0.51 1.42 -21.75
N THR A 208 -0.05 1.92 -20.67
CA THR A 208 0.68 2.36 -19.48
C THR A 208 1.41 1.20 -18.83
N LYS A 209 2.70 1.35 -18.58
CA LYS A 209 3.49 0.36 -17.83
C LYS A 209 3.28 0.54 -16.33
N VAL A 210 3.25 -0.56 -15.60
CA VAL A 210 3.13 -0.56 -14.13
C VAL A 210 4.35 -1.22 -13.51
N TYR A 211 5.04 -0.49 -12.63
CA TYR A 211 6.19 -1.00 -11.88
C TYR A 211 5.91 -1.01 -10.39
N GLY A 212 6.26 -2.14 -9.73
CA GLY A 212 6.35 -2.20 -8.29
C GLY A 212 7.67 -1.58 -7.80
N VAL A 213 7.64 -0.93 -6.63
CA VAL A 213 8.84 -0.38 -6.00
C VAL A 213 8.97 -0.93 -4.59
N GLU A 214 10.13 -1.45 -4.24
CA GLU A 214 10.48 -2.00 -2.93
C GLU A 214 11.77 -1.38 -2.38
N VAL A 215 11.91 -1.36 -1.06
CA VAL A 215 13.19 -1.06 -0.40
C VAL A 215 14.07 -2.31 -0.43
N GLU A 216 15.38 -2.14 -0.62
CA GLU A 216 16.34 -3.25 -0.79
C GLU A 216 16.34 -4.23 0.39
N ASP A 217 16.11 -3.74 1.60
CA ASP A 217 16.09 -4.54 2.85
C ASP A 217 14.74 -5.24 3.14
N SER A 218 13.73 -5.03 2.29
CA SER A 218 12.39 -5.65 2.41
C SER A 218 11.79 -6.05 1.05
N ALA A 219 12.63 -6.42 0.08
CA ALA A 219 12.29 -6.66 -1.32
C ALA A 219 11.72 -8.08 -1.57
N CYS A 220 10.62 -8.42 -0.91
CA CYS A 220 10.05 -9.77 -0.99
C CYS A 220 9.47 -10.13 -2.37
N LEU A 221 8.97 -9.16 -3.14
CA LEU A 221 8.50 -9.37 -4.51
C LEU A 221 9.68 -9.56 -5.46
N ALA A 222 10.74 -8.77 -5.35
CA ALA A 222 11.92 -8.91 -6.20
C ALA A 222 12.55 -10.32 -6.04
N GLU A 223 12.67 -10.81 -4.80
CA GLU A 223 13.15 -12.17 -4.55
C GLU A 223 12.18 -13.25 -5.06
N ALA A 224 10.86 -13.02 -4.94
CA ALA A 224 9.87 -13.94 -5.49
C ALA A 224 9.92 -13.99 -7.04
N VAL A 225 10.15 -12.85 -7.70
CA VAL A 225 10.33 -12.77 -9.17
C VAL A 225 11.60 -13.50 -9.63
N LYS A 226 12.73 -13.33 -8.92
CA LYS A 226 13.97 -14.06 -9.22
C LYS A 226 13.81 -15.57 -9.09
N ALA A 227 13.11 -16.01 -8.05
CA ALA A 227 12.91 -17.42 -7.74
C ALA A 227 11.74 -18.07 -8.53
N ASP A 228 10.99 -17.28 -9.29
CA ASP A 228 9.72 -17.66 -9.96
C ASP A 228 8.69 -18.33 -9.02
N LYS A 229 8.79 -18.05 -7.73
CA LYS A 229 7.90 -18.53 -6.68
C LYS A 229 7.91 -17.59 -5.48
N ARG A 230 6.85 -17.63 -4.66
CA ARG A 230 6.80 -16.87 -3.42
C ARG A 230 7.88 -17.36 -2.45
N VAL A 231 8.75 -16.46 -2.03
CA VAL A 231 9.79 -16.70 -1.03
C VAL A 231 9.49 -15.92 0.25
N ARG A 232 10.05 -16.36 1.37
CA ARG A 232 10.01 -15.64 2.65
C ARG A 232 11.41 -15.10 2.90
N LEU A 233 11.52 -13.80 3.12
CA LEU A 233 12.75 -13.16 3.54
C LEU A 233 13.11 -13.62 4.95
N ARG A 234 14.39 -13.77 5.23
CA ARG A 234 14.89 -14.11 6.58
C ARG A 234 14.72 -12.95 7.54
N GLU A 235 14.98 -11.75 7.04
CA GLU A 235 14.93 -10.49 7.77
C GLU A 235 14.29 -9.42 6.88
N VAL A 236 13.69 -8.41 7.49
CA VAL A 236 13.13 -7.24 6.82
C VAL A 236 13.55 -5.98 7.56
N GLY A 237 13.95 -4.96 6.82
CA GLY A 237 14.22 -3.64 7.35
C GLY A 237 12.94 -2.95 7.83
N LEU A 238 13.03 -2.23 8.95
CA LEU A 238 11.89 -1.57 9.58
C LEU A 238 11.86 -0.06 9.35
N PHE A 239 12.78 0.47 8.54
CA PHE A 239 12.80 1.90 8.25
C PHE A 239 11.52 2.37 7.56
N ALA A 240 11.08 1.66 6.53
CA ALA A 240 9.80 1.86 5.86
C ALA A 240 8.75 0.85 6.37
N ASP A 241 8.37 0.97 7.64
CA ASP A 241 7.52 0.01 8.37
C ASP A 241 6.18 -0.31 7.67
N GLY A 242 5.62 0.66 6.91
CA GLY A 242 4.40 0.45 6.13
C GLY A 242 4.52 -0.57 4.99
N VAL A 243 5.74 -0.93 4.57
CA VAL A 243 6.05 -1.91 3.52
C VAL A 243 6.96 -3.05 3.99
N ALA A 244 7.31 -3.13 5.27
CA ALA A 244 8.14 -4.18 5.86
C ALA A 244 7.37 -5.51 5.92
N VAL A 245 7.41 -6.28 4.83
CA VAL A 245 6.67 -7.54 4.68
C VAL A 245 7.62 -8.64 4.22
N GLU A 246 7.65 -9.75 4.97
CA GLU A 246 8.56 -10.87 4.70
C GLU A 246 8.19 -11.68 3.45
N ARG A 247 6.94 -11.67 3.05
CA ARG A 247 6.45 -12.52 1.95
C ARG A 247 5.30 -11.87 1.21
N ILE A 248 5.41 -11.80 -0.11
CA ILE A 248 4.35 -11.34 -1.00
C ILE A 248 3.08 -12.19 -0.83
N GLY A 249 1.89 -11.57 -0.89
CA GLY A 249 0.60 -12.27 -0.85
C GLY A 249 0.45 -13.28 -1.99
N LYS A 250 -0.30 -14.36 -1.75
CA LYS A 250 -0.53 -15.39 -2.78
C LYS A 250 -1.38 -14.83 -3.92
N ASN A 251 -2.55 -14.29 -3.60
CA ASN A 251 -3.45 -13.70 -4.60
C ASN A 251 -2.77 -12.53 -5.32
N ASN A 252 -1.98 -11.74 -4.57
CA ASN A 252 -1.24 -10.61 -5.12
C ASN A 252 -0.19 -11.05 -6.14
N PHE A 253 0.60 -12.07 -5.81
CA PHE A 253 1.65 -12.58 -6.69
C PHE A 253 1.10 -13.16 -7.99
N ASP A 254 -0.04 -13.88 -7.91
CA ASP A 254 -0.71 -14.42 -9.09
C ASP A 254 -1.13 -13.31 -10.07
N VAL A 255 -1.70 -12.20 -9.58
CA VAL A 255 -2.06 -11.04 -10.40
C VAL A 255 -0.82 -10.29 -10.91
N ILE A 256 0.18 -10.07 -10.04
CA ILE A 256 1.40 -9.33 -10.39
C ILE A 256 2.14 -10.00 -11.55
N ARG A 257 2.25 -11.32 -11.55
CA ARG A 257 2.87 -12.08 -12.64
C ARG A 257 2.15 -11.94 -13.98
N GLU A 258 0.87 -11.63 -13.99
CA GLU A 258 0.10 -11.38 -15.22
C GLU A 258 0.25 -9.95 -15.72
N CYS A 259 0.28 -8.96 -14.84
CA CYS A 259 -0.02 -7.58 -15.16
C CYS A 259 1.16 -6.61 -15.07
N VAL A 260 2.13 -6.87 -14.16
CA VAL A 260 3.19 -5.91 -13.81
C VAL A 260 4.38 -6.02 -14.77
N ASP A 261 4.95 -4.89 -15.19
CA ASP A 261 6.06 -4.84 -16.14
C ASP A 261 7.42 -5.08 -15.49
N GLY A 262 7.52 -4.85 -14.18
CA GLY A 262 8.75 -5.11 -13.43
C GLY A 262 8.74 -4.58 -12.01
N VAL A 263 9.87 -4.80 -11.34
CA VAL A 263 10.12 -4.35 -9.96
C VAL A 263 11.39 -3.53 -9.92
N ILE A 264 11.39 -2.46 -9.16
CA ILE A 264 12.53 -1.59 -8.91
C ILE A 264 12.82 -1.62 -7.41
N THR A 265 14.06 -1.89 -7.04
CA THR A 265 14.49 -1.75 -5.65
C THR A 265 15.29 -0.46 -5.46
N VAL A 266 15.07 0.19 -4.34
CA VAL A 266 15.71 1.45 -3.95
C VAL A 266 16.37 1.32 -2.59
N SER A 267 17.45 2.11 -2.37
CA SER A 267 18.08 2.22 -1.07
C SER A 267 17.27 3.10 -0.11
N ILE A 268 17.64 3.09 1.17
CA ILE A 268 17.08 4.00 2.18
C ILE A 268 17.38 5.45 1.82
N ASP A 269 18.58 5.75 1.30
CA ASP A 269 18.96 7.11 0.89
C ASP A 269 18.11 7.62 -0.28
N GLU A 270 17.89 6.76 -1.31
CA GLU A 270 16.99 7.09 -2.42
C GLU A 270 15.57 7.36 -1.92
N LEU A 271 15.13 6.63 -0.90
CA LEU A 271 13.82 6.79 -0.28
C LEU A 271 13.72 8.10 0.52
N CYS A 272 14.72 8.44 1.34
CA CYS A 272 14.78 9.69 2.10
C CYS A 272 14.80 10.91 1.18
N ALA A 273 15.60 10.85 0.09
CA ALA A 273 15.60 11.89 -0.94
C ALA A 273 14.21 12.08 -1.59
N ALA A 274 13.43 11.02 -1.74
CA ALA A 274 12.07 11.13 -2.27
C ALA A 274 11.09 11.76 -1.25
N VAL A 275 11.24 11.51 0.06
CA VAL A 275 10.45 12.19 1.10
C VAL A 275 10.68 13.70 1.03
N LYS A 276 11.94 14.14 0.91
CA LYS A 276 12.30 15.55 0.74
C LYS A 276 11.66 16.15 -0.52
N ASP A 277 11.82 15.48 -1.67
CA ASP A 277 11.27 15.96 -2.94
C ASP A 277 9.73 16.11 -2.90
N ILE A 278 9.00 15.17 -2.24
CA ILE A 278 7.54 15.30 -2.04
C ILE A 278 7.24 16.55 -1.22
N PHE A 279 7.97 16.79 -0.13
CA PHE A 279 7.78 17.96 0.69
C PHE A 279 8.03 19.25 -0.08
N GLU A 280 9.07 19.32 -0.91
CA GLU A 280 9.40 20.49 -1.73
C GLU A 280 8.31 20.83 -2.76
N ASP A 281 7.67 19.81 -3.35
CA ASP A 281 6.60 20.01 -4.34
C ASP A 281 5.20 20.19 -3.73
N THR A 282 4.93 19.58 -2.57
CA THR A 282 3.55 19.48 -2.04
C THR A 282 3.35 20.13 -0.67
N ARG A 283 4.41 20.43 0.06
CA ARG A 283 4.41 20.82 1.49
C ARG A 283 3.82 19.75 2.42
N VAL A 284 3.71 18.51 1.96
CA VAL A 284 3.25 17.38 2.78
C VAL A 284 4.43 16.50 3.17
N LEU A 285 4.51 16.17 4.44
CA LEU A 285 5.49 15.22 4.96
C LEU A 285 4.97 13.79 4.78
N SER A 286 5.49 13.12 3.77
CA SER A 286 5.17 11.71 3.51
C SER A 286 5.88 10.79 4.51
N GLU A 287 5.22 9.70 4.91
CA GLU A 287 5.94 8.61 5.58
C GLU A 287 6.90 7.92 4.60
N PRO A 288 7.97 7.24 5.06
CA PRO A 288 8.91 6.55 4.17
C PRO A 288 8.23 5.64 3.15
N ALA A 289 7.31 4.78 3.60
CA ALA A 289 6.53 3.92 2.70
C ALA A 289 5.69 4.71 1.66
N GLY A 290 5.24 5.91 2.03
CA GLY A 290 4.47 6.81 1.15
C GLY A 290 5.29 7.40 0.01
N ALA A 291 6.58 7.63 0.22
CA ALA A 291 7.50 8.19 -0.78
C ALA A 291 8.15 7.13 -1.68
N LEU A 292 7.98 5.84 -1.36
CA LEU A 292 8.69 4.75 -2.02
C LEU A 292 8.48 4.70 -3.54
N ALA A 293 7.26 4.92 -4.01
CA ALA A 293 6.96 4.95 -5.43
C ALA A 293 7.71 6.05 -6.17
N LEU A 294 7.85 7.24 -5.56
CA LEU A 294 8.62 8.35 -6.13
C LEU A 294 10.11 8.02 -6.19
N ALA A 295 10.68 7.36 -5.18
CA ALA A 295 12.08 6.93 -5.22
C ALA A 295 12.34 6.02 -6.44
N GLY A 296 11.46 5.05 -6.70
CA GLY A 296 11.52 4.20 -7.89
C GLY A 296 11.33 4.95 -9.19
N LEU A 297 10.41 5.92 -9.24
CA LEU A 297 10.21 6.80 -10.39
C LEU A 297 11.49 7.58 -10.70
N LYS A 298 12.13 8.21 -9.72
CA LYS A 298 13.38 8.96 -9.89
C LYS A 298 14.48 8.08 -10.48
N LYS A 299 14.65 6.87 -9.93
CA LYS A 299 15.63 5.88 -10.42
C LYS A 299 15.36 5.45 -11.86
N TYR A 300 14.09 5.32 -12.24
CA TYR A 300 13.67 5.00 -13.61
C TYR A 300 13.88 6.18 -14.55
N ALA A 301 13.47 7.39 -14.13
CA ALA A 301 13.50 8.61 -14.92
C ALA A 301 14.92 9.06 -15.30
N SER A 302 15.96 8.65 -14.56
CA SER A 302 17.36 8.97 -14.86
C SER A 302 17.82 8.50 -16.28
N LYS A 303 17.05 7.65 -16.93
CA LYS A 303 17.40 7.03 -18.24
C LYS A 303 16.44 7.41 -19.37
N ILE A 304 15.48 8.29 -19.12
CA ILE A 304 14.44 8.65 -20.10
C ILE A 304 14.04 10.12 -19.94
N SER A 305 13.45 10.70 -20.96
CA SER A 305 12.88 12.05 -20.95
C SER A 305 11.57 12.12 -21.72
N ASN A 306 10.85 13.24 -21.54
CA ASN A 306 9.58 13.52 -22.24
C ASN A 306 8.52 12.43 -22.05
N LYS A 307 8.42 11.91 -20.83
CA LYS A 307 7.44 10.89 -20.43
C LYS A 307 6.52 11.43 -19.33
N ARG A 308 5.29 10.93 -19.32
CA ARG A 308 4.30 11.19 -18.31
C ARG A 308 4.37 10.06 -17.27
N LEU A 309 4.90 10.39 -16.09
CA LEU A 309 5.23 9.44 -15.03
C LEU A 309 4.39 9.74 -13.79
N LEU A 310 3.77 8.72 -13.21
CA LEU A 310 2.98 8.88 -11.99
C LEU A 310 3.53 7.98 -10.87
N ALA A 311 3.73 8.57 -9.68
CA ALA A 311 4.00 7.82 -8.44
C ALA A 311 2.80 7.92 -7.49
N ILE A 312 2.46 6.82 -6.82
CA ILE A 312 1.42 6.83 -5.79
C ILE A 312 2.05 7.24 -4.45
N SER A 313 1.71 8.44 -3.97
CA SER A 313 2.00 8.88 -2.59
C SER A 313 1.04 8.17 -1.65
N SER A 314 1.49 7.05 -1.08
CA SER A 314 0.57 6.06 -0.50
C SER A 314 0.17 6.33 0.96
N GLY A 315 0.89 7.23 1.66
CA GLY A 315 0.55 7.61 3.03
C GLY A 315 1.47 8.67 3.64
N ALA A 316 0.97 9.28 4.73
CA ALA A 316 1.64 10.32 5.49
C ALA A 316 1.57 10.12 7.02
N ASN A 317 1.36 8.88 7.49
CA ASN A 317 1.31 8.55 8.93
C ASN A 317 2.72 8.45 9.54
N VAL A 318 3.50 9.51 9.41
CA VAL A 318 4.85 9.59 9.98
C VAL A 318 4.77 9.80 11.49
N ASN A 319 5.68 9.17 12.23
CA ASN A 319 5.90 9.52 13.63
C ASN A 319 6.86 10.71 13.70
N PHE A 320 6.41 11.81 14.34
CA PHE A 320 7.19 13.05 14.44
C PHE A 320 8.59 12.83 15.03
N GLU A 321 8.73 11.95 16.03
CA GLU A 321 10.02 11.59 16.62
C GLU A 321 11.01 10.96 15.63
N ARG A 322 10.51 10.39 14.52
CA ARG A 322 11.34 9.81 13.48
C ARG A 322 11.85 10.82 12.44
N LEU A 323 11.44 12.06 12.51
CA LEU A 323 11.87 13.09 11.56
C LEU A 323 13.37 13.36 11.63
N SER A 324 13.97 13.27 12.82
CA SER A 324 15.42 13.39 12.99
C SER A 324 16.19 12.37 12.17
N TYR A 325 15.70 11.13 12.05
CA TYR A 325 16.36 10.10 11.24
C TYR A 325 16.32 10.39 9.74
N LEU A 326 15.27 11.10 9.26
CA LEU A 326 15.16 11.51 7.86
C LEU A 326 16.15 12.63 7.52
N SER A 327 16.53 13.47 8.48
CA SER A 327 17.46 14.58 8.27
C SER A 327 18.94 14.19 8.40
N LEU A 328 19.27 13.20 9.24
CA LEU A 328 20.64 12.78 9.48
C LEU A 328 21.29 12.01 8.33
N ILE A 329 20.50 11.49 7.40
CA ILE A 329 20.97 10.70 6.25
C ILE A 329 21.37 11.61 5.06
N HIS A 330 21.05 12.91 5.11
CA HIS A 330 21.22 13.83 3.98
C HIS A 330 21.87 15.20 4.33
N ILE A 331 22.55 15.30 5.48
CA ILE A 331 23.38 16.44 5.82
C ILE A 331 24.82 16.16 5.45
#